data_3b296f627d486a9dc9f04df963324e9e
#
_entry.id   3b296f627d486a9dc9f04df963324e9e
#
_cell.length_a   1.000
_cell.length_b   1.000
_cell.length_c   1.000
_cell.angle_alpha   90.00
_cell.angle_beta   90.00
_cell.angle_gamma   90.00
#
_symmetry.space_group_name_H-M   'P 1'
#
loop_
_entity.id
_entity.type
_entity.pdbx_description
1 polymer ?
#
loop_
_entity_poly.entity_id
_entity_poly.type
_entity_poly.pdbx_seq_one_letter_code
_entity_poly.pdbx_strand_id
1 'polypeptide(L)'
;MMNVLLISTYEMGRQSFGLASPTAWLRETGAVVTCVDVTRQEFPEAFAATADLVAWYLPMHTATRLAVPFIQKVKALNSQAHLCCYGLYATLNTDYLTGLGVKTVLGGEFESDLVSLVAHLNDKKDASLPHTPGTQLSRLDFRVP
;
A
#
# COMPACT_ATOMS: atom_id res chain seq x y z
N MET A 1 7.20 3.01 14.26
CA MET A 1 5.92 2.34 13.98
C MET A 1 5.40 2.76 12.62
N MET A 2 4.91 1.80 11.83
CA MET A 2 4.43 2.07 10.48
C MET A 2 2.92 2.27 10.48
N ASN A 3 2.46 3.34 9.87
CA ASN A 3 1.05 3.60 9.63
C ASN A 3 0.72 3.19 8.20
N VAL A 4 -0.18 2.23 8.05
CA VAL A 4 -0.52 1.64 6.76
C VAL A 4 -2.00 1.82 6.47
N LEU A 5 -2.31 2.35 5.30
CA LEU A 5 -3.68 2.50 4.82
C LEU A 5 -3.90 1.54 3.64
N LEU A 6 -4.86 0.64 3.77
CA LEU A 6 -5.25 -0.27 2.70
C LEU A 6 -6.62 0.15 2.17
N ILE A 7 -6.73 0.27 0.86
CA ILE A 7 -7.92 0.82 0.21
C ILE A 7 -8.48 -0.16 -0.81
N SER A 8 -9.78 -0.44 -0.73
CA SER A 8 -10.54 -1.08 -1.79
C SER A 8 -11.46 -0.06 -2.43
N THR A 9 -11.49 -0.03 -3.75
CA THR A 9 -12.36 0.87 -4.51
C THR A 9 -13.53 0.16 -5.15
N TYR A 10 -13.45 -1.14 -5.33
CA TYR A 10 -14.54 -1.93 -5.89
C TYR A 10 -14.23 -3.43 -5.78
N GLU A 11 -15.19 -4.19 -5.27
CA GLU A 11 -15.09 -5.64 -5.19
C GLU A 11 -16.49 -6.27 -5.31
N MET A 12 -17.26 -5.85 -6.28
CA MET A 12 -18.59 -6.37 -6.62
C MET A 12 -19.55 -6.42 -5.43
N GLY A 13 -19.47 -5.45 -4.52
CA GLY A 13 -20.36 -5.34 -3.37
C GLY A 13 -20.10 -6.34 -2.25
N ARG A 14 -19.02 -7.13 -2.33
CA ARG A 14 -18.67 -8.11 -1.31
C ARG A 14 -17.65 -7.53 -0.34
N GLN A 15 -17.55 -8.18 0.83
CA GLN A 15 -16.48 -7.85 1.76
C GLN A 15 -15.13 -8.19 1.13
N SER A 16 -14.19 -7.27 1.24
CA SER A 16 -12.92 -7.39 0.55
C SER A 16 -11.96 -8.33 1.29
N PHE A 17 -11.68 -9.49 0.71
CA PHE A 17 -10.59 -10.34 1.17
C PHE A 17 -9.23 -9.68 0.98
N GLY A 18 -9.12 -8.87 -0.06
CA GLY A 18 -7.89 -8.13 -0.34
C GLY A 18 -7.55 -7.08 0.71
N LEU A 19 -8.48 -6.73 1.57
CA LEU A 19 -8.22 -5.89 2.74
C LEU A 19 -8.06 -6.71 4.01
N ALA A 20 -8.94 -7.68 4.23
CA ALA A 20 -8.99 -8.43 5.49
C ALA A 20 -7.71 -9.24 5.73
N SER A 21 -7.27 -9.99 4.71
CA SER A 21 -6.10 -10.85 4.85
C SER A 21 -4.80 -10.06 5.06
N PRO A 22 -4.46 -9.09 4.21
CA PRO A 22 -3.26 -8.30 4.46
C PRO A 22 -3.31 -7.52 5.77
N THR A 23 -4.49 -7.03 6.17
CA THR A 23 -4.63 -6.34 7.45
C THR A 23 -4.19 -7.21 8.60
N ALA A 24 -4.65 -8.47 8.64
CA ALA A 24 -4.27 -9.41 9.69
C ALA A 24 -2.76 -9.66 9.69
N TRP A 25 -2.18 -9.91 8.52
CA TRP A 25 -0.74 -10.16 8.39
C TRP A 25 0.09 -8.96 8.86
N LEU A 26 -0.31 -7.75 8.45
CA LEU A 26 0.45 -6.54 8.78
C LEU A 26 0.32 -6.16 10.26
N ARG A 27 -0.84 -6.37 10.86
CA ARG A 27 -1.03 -6.10 12.29
C ARG A 27 -0.15 -6.99 13.16
N GLU A 28 0.13 -8.20 12.72
CA GLU A 28 1.05 -9.09 13.43
C GLU A 28 2.48 -8.56 13.47
N THR A 29 2.85 -7.70 12.51
CA THR A 29 4.18 -7.07 12.51
C THR A 29 4.28 -5.86 13.44
N GLY A 30 3.18 -5.46 14.08
CA GLY A 30 3.13 -4.27 14.91
C GLY A 30 2.75 -3.00 14.17
N ALA A 31 2.44 -3.07 12.88
CA ALA A 31 1.99 -1.91 12.12
C ALA A 31 0.59 -1.48 12.55
N VAL A 32 0.35 -0.17 12.48
CA VAL A 32 -1.00 0.38 12.66
C VAL A 32 -1.67 0.39 11.30
N VAL A 33 -2.68 -0.45 11.13
CA VAL A 33 -3.33 -0.65 9.84
C VAL A 33 -4.76 -0.16 9.90
N THR A 34 -5.09 0.75 9.00
CA THR A 34 -6.47 1.17 8.73
C THR A 34 -6.83 0.66 7.35
N CYS A 35 -7.98 0.04 7.22
CA CYS A 35 -8.49 -0.36 5.91
C CYS A 35 -9.81 0.32 5.64
N VAL A 36 -10.04 0.67 4.39
CA VAL A 36 -11.25 1.37 3.97
C VAL A 36 -11.76 0.83 2.65
N ASP A 37 -13.05 0.61 2.60
CA ASP A 37 -13.78 0.36 1.36
C ASP A 37 -14.49 1.67 1.01
N VAL A 38 -13.97 2.38 0.02
CA VAL A 38 -14.48 3.71 -0.34
C VAL A 38 -15.88 3.68 -0.96
N THR A 39 -16.41 2.49 -1.28
CA THR A 39 -17.79 2.36 -1.70
C THR A 39 -18.76 2.41 -0.52
N ARG A 40 -18.29 2.23 0.70
CA ARG A 40 -19.11 2.15 1.92
C ARG A 40 -18.72 3.13 3.00
N GLN A 41 -17.51 3.65 2.95
CA GLN A 41 -16.94 4.49 4.00
C GLN A 41 -16.34 5.75 3.37
N GLU A 42 -16.32 6.82 4.14
CA GLU A 42 -15.61 8.02 3.71
C GLU A 42 -14.10 7.78 3.68
N PHE A 43 -13.43 8.43 2.75
CA PHE A 43 -11.98 8.36 2.65
C PHE A 43 -11.34 9.00 3.90
N PRO A 44 -10.46 8.27 4.61
CA PRO A 44 -9.88 8.77 5.88
C PRO A 44 -8.73 9.74 5.60
N GLU A 45 -9.03 10.98 5.25
CA GLU A 45 -8.02 11.96 4.85
C GLU A 45 -6.97 12.21 5.94
N ALA A 46 -7.40 12.30 7.21
CA ALA A 46 -6.46 12.55 8.30
C ALA A 46 -5.44 11.43 8.46
N PHE A 47 -5.88 10.18 8.36
CA PHE A 47 -4.97 9.04 8.42
C PHE A 47 -4.07 8.99 7.18
N ALA A 48 -4.64 9.23 6.00
CA ALA A 48 -3.88 9.23 4.75
C ALA A 48 -2.77 10.28 4.77
N ALA A 49 -3.02 11.44 5.37
CA ALA A 49 -2.06 12.52 5.44
C ALA A 49 -0.80 12.15 6.22
N THR A 50 -0.87 11.17 7.10
CA THR A 50 0.25 10.75 7.95
C THR A 50 0.69 9.31 7.70
N ALA A 51 0.06 8.61 6.77
CA ALA A 51 0.39 7.22 6.47
C ALA A 51 1.79 7.11 5.87
N ASP A 52 2.51 6.06 6.25
CA ASP A 52 3.82 5.73 5.69
C ASP A 52 3.67 4.93 4.40
N LEU A 53 2.65 4.10 4.33
CA LEU A 53 2.33 3.28 3.17
C LEU A 53 0.83 3.38 2.89
N VAL A 54 0.49 3.63 1.63
CA VAL A 54 -0.89 3.58 1.15
C VAL A 54 -0.95 2.58 0.01
N ALA A 55 -1.80 1.58 0.13
CA ALA A 55 -1.90 0.50 -0.84
C ALA A 55 -3.34 0.30 -1.30
N TRP A 56 -3.53 0.15 -2.60
CA TRP A 56 -4.81 -0.10 -3.24
C TRP A 56 -4.90 -1.54 -3.72
N TYR A 57 -5.99 -2.22 -3.36
CA TYR A 57 -6.28 -3.55 -3.87
C TYR A 57 -7.01 -3.44 -5.20
N LEU A 58 -6.44 -4.03 -6.24
CA LEU A 58 -6.94 -3.93 -7.61
C LEU A 58 -7.24 -5.33 -8.17
N PRO A 59 -8.38 -5.94 -7.80
CA PRO A 59 -8.72 -7.28 -8.28
C PRO A 59 -9.29 -7.30 -9.69
N MET A 60 -9.72 -6.14 -10.21
CA MET A 60 -10.37 -6.06 -11.51
C MET A 60 -10.22 -4.66 -12.10
N HIS A 61 -10.54 -4.53 -13.38
CA HIS A 61 -10.39 -3.27 -14.11
C HIS A 61 -11.17 -2.11 -13.49
N THR A 62 -12.40 -2.34 -13.07
CA THR A 62 -13.22 -1.29 -12.45
C THR A 62 -12.56 -0.73 -11.20
N ALA A 63 -11.99 -1.60 -10.35
CA ALA A 63 -11.26 -1.17 -9.18
C ALA A 63 -10.07 -0.28 -9.54
N THR A 64 -9.35 -0.65 -10.60
CA THR A 64 -8.20 0.13 -11.08
C THR A 64 -8.64 1.53 -11.52
N ARG A 65 -9.70 1.62 -12.31
CA ARG A 65 -10.21 2.92 -12.76
C ARG A 65 -10.63 3.81 -11.61
N LEU A 66 -11.33 3.23 -10.65
CA LEU A 66 -11.82 4.00 -9.50
C LEU A 66 -10.71 4.40 -8.53
N ALA A 67 -9.58 3.69 -8.55
CA ALA A 67 -8.43 4.01 -7.71
C ALA A 67 -7.70 5.27 -8.16
N VAL A 68 -7.70 5.57 -9.45
CA VAL A 68 -6.88 6.67 -10.00
C VAL A 68 -7.09 8.01 -9.29
N PRO A 69 -8.34 8.50 -9.09
CA PRO A 69 -8.53 9.76 -8.37
C PRO A 69 -8.01 9.72 -6.95
N PHE A 70 -8.10 8.57 -6.27
CA PHE A 70 -7.60 8.43 -4.90
C PHE A 70 -6.08 8.41 -4.87
N ILE A 71 -5.43 7.79 -5.85
CA ILE A 71 -3.97 7.82 -5.97
C ILE A 71 -3.49 9.27 -6.12
N GLN A 72 -4.13 10.03 -7.00
CA GLN A 72 -3.81 11.43 -7.21
C GLN A 72 -4.05 12.26 -5.94
N LYS A 73 -5.16 12.00 -5.26
CA LYS A 73 -5.50 12.69 -4.02
C LYS A 73 -4.46 12.43 -2.92
N VAL A 74 -4.04 11.19 -2.75
CA VAL A 74 -3.03 10.85 -1.74
C VAL A 74 -1.69 11.47 -2.07
N LYS A 75 -1.29 11.48 -3.34
CA LYS A 75 -0.05 12.14 -3.74
C LYS A 75 -0.04 13.62 -3.38
N ALA A 76 -1.16 14.30 -3.58
CA ALA A 76 -1.28 15.72 -3.25
C ALA A 76 -1.32 15.94 -1.74
N LEU A 77 -1.97 15.03 -1.01
CA LEU A 77 -2.18 15.14 0.43
C LEU A 77 -0.93 14.75 1.23
N ASN A 78 -0.18 13.76 0.74
CA ASN A 78 0.97 13.19 1.46
C ASN A 78 2.03 12.75 0.46
N SER A 79 2.94 13.66 0.12
CA SER A 79 4.00 13.39 -0.84
C SER A 79 5.06 12.41 -0.32
N GLN A 80 5.08 12.13 0.98
CA GLN A 80 6.06 11.24 1.61
C GLN A 80 5.59 9.78 1.66
N ALA A 81 4.31 9.53 1.44
CA ALA A 81 3.78 8.18 1.50
C ALA A 81 4.34 7.32 0.36
N HIS A 82 4.69 6.09 0.69
CA HIS A 82 5.00 5.10 -0.32
C HIS A 82 3.68 4.56 -0.89
N LEU A 83 3.49 4.67 -2.20
CA LEU A 83 2.27 4.23 -2.86
C LEU A 83 2.46 2.84 -3.46
N CYS A 84 1.53 1.95 -3.19
CA CYS A 84 1.56 0.56 -3.64
C CYS A 84 0.20 0.16 -4.21
N CYS A 85 0.21 -0.64 -5.25
CA CYS A 85 -0.97 -1.31 -5.75
C CYS A 85 -0.72 -2.82 -5.74
N TYR A 86 -1.73 -3.61 -5.41
CA TYR A 86 -1.58 -5.05 -5.37
C TYR A 86 -2.85 -5.75 -5.88
N GLY A 87 -2.68 -6.98 -6.31
CA GLY A 87 -3.73 -7.78 -6.89
C GLY A 87 -3.53 -8.01 -8.39
N LEU A 88 -4.40 -8.80 -8.98
CA LEU A 88 -4.25 -9.26 -10.37
C LEU A 88 -4.13 -8.09 -11.36
N TYR A 89 -5.00 -7.10 -11.26
CA TYR A 89 -5.01 -5.99 -12.22
C TYR A 89 -3.95 -4.94 -11.91
N ALA A 90 -3.34 -4.98 -10.74
CA ALA A 90 -2.19 -4.13 -10.46
C ALA A 90 -1.03 -4.50 -11.38
N THR A 91 -0.68 -5.79 -11.45
CA THR A 91 0.43 -6.25 -12.30
C THR A 91 0.16 -6.04 -13.79
N LEU A 92 -1.10 -6.17 -14.21
CA LEU A 92 -1.48 -5.92 -15.61
C LEU A 92 -1.35 -4.46 -16.02
N ASN A 93 -1.30 -3.55 -15.07
CA ASN A 93 -1.26 -2.11 -15.31
C ASN A 93 -0.01 -1.46 -14.71
N THR A 94 1.07 -2.21 -14.57
CA THR A 94 2.30 -1.75 -13.90
C THR A 94 2.81 -0.43 -14.45
N ASP A 95 2.96 -0.33 -15.77
CA ASP A 95 3.52 0.89 -16.38
C ASP A 95 2.63 2.10 -16.16
N TYR A 96 1.33 1.90 -16.32
CA TYR A 96 0.36 2.98 -16.10
C TYR A 96 0.39 3.47 -14.64
N LEU A 97 0.37 2.53 -13.69
CA LEU A 97 0.39 2.87 -12.27
C LEU A 97 1.69 3.55 -11.87
N THR A 98 2.81 3.06 -12.37
CA THR A 98 4.12 3.66 -12.13
C THR A 98 4.15 5.10 -12.63
N GLY A 99 3.56 5.36 -13.79
CA GLY A 99 3.43 6.71 -14.33
C GLY A 99 2.60 7.65 -13.46
N LEU A 100 1.68 7.10 -12.65
CA LEU A 100 0.90 7.90 -11.71
C LEU A 100 1.63 8.16 -10.40
N GLY A 101 2.78 7.54 -10.17
CA GLY A 101 3.55 7.71 -8.95
C GLY A 101 3.49 6.52 -7.98
N VAL A 102 2.87 5.42 -8.39
CA VAL A 102 2.89 4.19 -7.61
C VAL A 102 4.29 3.59 -7.67
N LYS A 103 4.88 3.29 -6.52
CA LYS A 103 6.27 2.84 -6.44
C LYS A 103 6.42 1.34 -6.38
N THR A 104 5.43 0.64 -5.86
CA THR A 104 5.47 -0.82 -5.74
C THR A 104 4.18 -1.41 -6.28
N VAL A 105 4.31 -2.43 -7.12
CA VAL A 105 3.17 -3.17 -7.68
C VAL A 105 3.38 -4.64 -7.37
N LEU A 106 2.41 -5.24 -6.69
CA LEU A 106 2.48 -6.62 -6.23
C LEU A 106 1.34 -7.44 -6.84
N GLY A 107 1.63 -8.69 -7.17
CA GLY A 107 0.62 -9.63 -7.64
C GLY A 107 0.74 -10.94 -6.87
N GLY A 108 -0.05 -11.95 -7.27
CA GLY A 108 0.02 -13.26 -6.66
C GLY A 108 -0.26 -13.25 -5.16
N GLU A 109 0.63 -13.83 -4.40
CA GLU A 109 0.52 -13.90 -2.95
C GLU A 109 1.06 -12.63 -2.32
N PHE A 110 0.26 -11.58 -2.36
CA PHE A 110 0.68 -10.24 -1.97
C PHE A 110 0.86 -10.05 -0.46
N GLU A 111 0.34 -10.93 0.38
CA GLU A 111 0.42 -10.77 1.83
C GLU A 111 1.87 -10.75 2.34
N SER A 112 2.65 -11.74 1.95
CA SER A 112 4.05 -11.80 2.38
C SER A 112 4.87 -10.67 1.79
N ASP A 113 4.57 -10.28 0.56
CA ASP A 113 5.25 -9.16 -0.10
C ASP A 113 4.94 -7.83 0.59
N LEU A 114 3.70 -7.64 1.02
CA LEU A 114 3.32 -6.45 1.79
C LEU A 114 4.04 -6.41 3.15
N VAL A 115 4.14 -7.56 3.83
CA VAL A 115 4.90 -7.64 5.08
C VAL A 115 6.36 -7.26 4.85
N SER A 116 6.98 -7.79 3.80
CA SER A 116 8.36 -7.46 3.45
C SER A 116 8.52 -5.98 3.11
N LEU A 117 7.56 -5.41 2.38
CA LEU A 117 7.58 -3.99 2.05
C LEU A 117 7.50 -3.12 3.30
N VAL A 118 6.61 -3.45 4.22
CA VAL A 118 6.47 -2.71 5.48
C VAL A 118 7.76 -2.80 6.29
N ALA A 119 8.38 -3.97 6.37
CA ALA A 119 9.66 -4.13 7.07
C ALA A 119 10.75 -3.26 6.44
N HIS A 120 10.83 -3.25 5.12
CA HIS A 120 11.80 -2.41 4.39
C HIS A 120 11.58 -0.93 4.65
N LEU A 121 10.34 -0.48 4.57
CA LEU A 121 10.01 0.93 4.82
C LEU A 121 10.26 1.33 6.27
N ASN A 122 10.00 0.43 7.20
CA ASN A 122 10.28 0.68 8.60
C ASN A 122 11.78 0.83 8.85
N ASP A 123 12.60 0.00 8.23
CA ASP A 123 14.05 0.12 8.31
C ASP A 123 14.54 1.44 7.73
N LYS A 124 13.98 1.88 6.61
CA LYS A 124 14.31 3.17 6.01
C LYS A 124 13.90 4.33 6.92
N LYS A 125 12.74 4.23 7.54
CA LYS A 125 12.25 5.24 8.48
C LYS A 125 13.18 5.34 9.69
N ASP A 126 13.60 4.22 10.25
CA ASP A 126 14.55 4.18 11.35
C ASP A 126 15.92 4.70 10.92
N ALA A 127 16.36 4.37 9.71
CA ALA A 127 17.65 4.83 9.17
C ALA A 127 17.70 6.34 8.94
N SER A 128 16.54 7.01 8.78
CA SER A 128 16.47 8.46 8.65
C SER A 128 16.68 9.18 9.99
N LEU A 129 16.63 8.46 11.10
CA LEU A 129 16.91 9.01 12.42
C LEU A 129 18.41 9.00 12.67
N PRO A 130 18.95 9.89 13.53
CA PRO A 130 20.33 9.82 13.95
C PRO A 130 20.61 8.44 14.59
N HIS A 131 21.49 7.68 13.99
CA HIS A 131 21.77 6.33 14.45
C HIS A 131 23.19 5.93 14.13
N THR A 132 23.59 4.77 14.64
CA THR A 132 24.94 4.25 14.47
C THR A 132 25.23 3.97 13.00
N PRO A 133 26.33 4.49 12.46
CA PRO A 133 26.76 4.14 11.12
C PRO A 133 27.03 2.63 11.02
N GLY A 134 26.74 2.08 9.88
CA GLY A 134 26.99 0.67 9.61
C GLY A 134 25.77 -0.22 9.63
N THR A 135 24.62 0.31 9.99
CA THR A 135 23.38 -0.46 9.83
C THR A 135 23.13 -0.64 8.34
N GLN A 136 23.22 -1.86 7.88
CA GLN A 136 22.89 -2.16 6.50
C GLN A 136 21.40 -2.40 6.37
N LEU A 137 20.78 -1.66 5.46
CA LEU A 137 19.44 -1.95 5.08
C LEU A 137 19.41 -3.21 4.25
N SER A 138 18.59 -4.14 4.64
CA SER A 138 18.39 -5.34 3.85
C SER A 138 17.89 -4.95 2.48
N ARG A 139 18.50 -5.50 1.46
CA ARG A 139 17.98 -5.37 0.11
C ARG A 139 16.75 -6.24 0.00
N LEU A 140 15.62 -5.63 -0.11
CA LEU A 140 14.40 -6.33 -0.45
C LEU A 140 14.18 -6.20 -1.94
N ASP A 141 14.15 -7.33 -2.57
CA ASP A 141 13.99 -7.41 -4.02
C ASP A 141 12.51 -7.62 -4.29
N PHE A 142 11.78 -6.53 -4.47
CA PHE A 142 10.36 -6.62 -4.79
C PHE A 142 10.21 -6.89 -6.27
N ARG A 143 9.87 -8.11 -6.58
CA ARG A 143 9.57 -8.49 -7.95
C ARG A 143 8.11 -8.24 -8.22
N VAL A 144 7.88 -7.52 -9.29
CA VAL A 144 6.54 -7.42 -9.86
C VAL A 144 6.33 -8.65 -10.71
N PRO A 145 5.38 -9.52 -10.37
CA PRO A 145 5.13 -10.73 -11.16
C PRO A 145 4.70 -10.42 -12.58
#